data_d64a267a553d81c4f33c0755874e6821
#
_entry.id   d64a267a553d81c4f33c0755874e6821
#
_cell.length_a   1.000
_cell.length_b   1.000
_cell.length_c   1.000
_cell.angle_alpha   90.00
_cell.angle_beta   90.00
_cell.angle_gamma   90.00
#
_symmetry.space_group_name_H-M   'P 1'
#
loop_
_entity.id
_entity.type
_entity.pdbx_description
1 polymer ?
#
loop_
_entity_poly.entity_id
_entity_poly.type
_entity_poly.pdbx_seq_one_letter_code
_entity_poly.pdbx_strand_id
1 'polypeptide(L)'
;MNPTSTDSYETRLEELLNRTDIWRGDSRILVPQIVVDSGYADINASLLNGGWPTRSLIEVCQKGLQQQELILFAPVLKTGTGYIVLLNPPSIPFCQALIQAGIDLERLIVIHVKSKADFLASFVELARTESCEALFAWQQHHAFSYTELRKCLLATSEGAALCVLFRPESAQQQSSPAALRVSTEIKPSDLLVRIFKQKGILQQREATPITLPLPKAWQGFLPYHLLDQTTLAGSSRTSTTTRKSATIISMKHGARGKR
;
A
#
# COMPACT_ATOMS: atom_id res chain seq x y z
N MET A 1 4.64 63.65 13.49
CA MET A 1 3.77 62.54 13.09
C MET A 1 4.38 61.27 13.72
N ASN A 2 3.77 60.76 14.75
CA ASN A 2 4.25 59.51 15.39
C ASN A 2 3.92 58.33 14.48
N PRO A 3 4.87 57.41 14.22
CA PRO A 3 4.56 56.19 13.51
C PRO A 3 3.52 55.40 14.33
N THR A 4 2.47 55.03 13.69
CA THR A 4 1.35 54.33 14.29
C THR A 4 1.81 53.00 14.86
N SER A 5 1.40 52.70 16.09
CA SER A 5 1.77 51.48 16.85
C SER A 5 1.49 50.16 16.14
N THR A 6 0.67 50.17 15.13
CA THR A 6 0.27 49.03 14.29
C THR A 6 1.46 48.52 13.41
N ASP A 7 2.23 49.44 12.82
CA ASP A 7 3.40 49.10 11.97
C ASP A 7 4.49 48.37 12.79
N SER A 8 4.67 48.75 14.04
CA SER A 8 5.63 48.12 14.94
C SER A 8 5.23 46.70 15.37
N TYR A 9 3.94 46.41 15.47
CA TYR A 9 3.44 45.08 15.81
C TYR A 9 3.51 44.13 14.63
N GLU A 10 3.23 44.59 13.42
CA GLU A 10 3.33 43.80 12.19
C GLU A 10 4.78 43.39 11.90
N THR A 11 5.73 44.34 11.99
CA THR A 11 7.17 44.07 11.83
C THR A 11 7.67 43.05 12.84
N ARG A 12 7.25 43.18 14.11
CA ARG A 12 7.64 42.28 15.19
C ARG A 12 7.00 40.90 15.05
N LEU A 13 5.79 40.82 14.52
CA LEU A 13 5.13 39.57 14.19
C LEU A 13 5.83 38.84 13.04
N GLU A 14 6.23 39.56 12.00
CA GLU A 14 7.01 39.01 10.87
C GLU A 14 8.38 38.50 11.32
N GLU A 15 9.09 39.23 12.18
CA GLU A 15 10.35 38.78 12.77
C GLU A 15 10.18 37.49 13.58
N LEU A 16 9.12 37.40 14.40
CA LEU A 16 8.80 36.21 15.15
C LEU A 16 8.46 35.03 14.24
N LEU A 17 7.73 35.29 13.17
CA LEU A 17 7.27 34.27 12.23
C LEU A 17 8.39 33.74 11.31
N ASN A 18 9.48 34.49 11.18
CA ASN A 18 10.68 34.08 10.44
C ASN A 18 11.68 33.27 11.29
N ARG A 19 11.42 33.09 12.58
CA ARG A 19 12.27 32.26 13.45
C ARG A 19 12.10 30.77 13.11
N THR A 20 13.21 30.07 13.06
CA THR A 20 13.26 28.63 12.74
C THR A 20 12.69 27.73 13.85
N ASP A 21 12.56 28.26 15.08
CA ASP A 21 12.02 27.58 16.24
C ASP A 21 10.49 27.77 16.40
N ILE A 22 9.87 28.63 15.59
CA ILE A 22 8.43 28.87 15.60
C ILE A 22 7.79 28.17 14.40
N TRP A 23 6.86 27.27 14.68
CA TRP A 23 6.06 26.58 13.68
C TRP A 23 4.76 27.35 13.42
N ARG A 24 4.50 27.64 12.14
CA ARG A 24 3.21 28.16 11.66
C ARG A 24 2.30 27.01 11.32
N GLY A 25 1.06 27.01 11.81
CA GLY A 25 0.07 25.99 11.52
C GLY A 25 -0.33 25.88 10.04
N ASP A 26 -0.11 26.95 9.25
CA ASP A 26 -0.34 27.01 7.79
C ASP A 26 0.93 26.77 6.98
N SER A 27 2.10 26.78 7.61
CA SER A 27 3.36 26.54 6.91
C SER A 27 3.45 25.05 6.52
N ARG A 28 3.63 24.80 5.23
CA ARG A 28 4.09 23.51 4.71
C ARG A 28 5.57 23.39 5.09
N ILE A 29 5.86 23.09 6.37
CA ILE A 29 7.22 22.71 6.75
C ILE A 29 7.44 21.34 6.12
N LEU A 30 8.06 21.34 4.96
CA LEU A 30 8.65 20.17 4.34
C LEU A 30 9.77 19.71 5.27
N VAL A 31 9.44 18.86 6.24
CA VAL A 31 10.48 18.07 6.90
C VAL A 31 11.03 17.17 5.79
N PRO A 32 12.29 17.34 5.38
CA PRO A 32 12.87 16.49 4.33
C PRO A 32 12.73 15.04 4.77
N GLN A 33 11.86 14.30 4.10
CA GLN A 33 11.78 12.86 4.27
C GLN A 33 12.63 12.21 3.18
N ILE A 34 13.35 11.17 3.55
CA ILE A 34 13.98 10.30 2.56
C ILE A 34 12.86 9.57 1.85
N VAL A 35 12.84 9.67 0.53
CA VAL A 35 11.82 9.07 -0.32
C VAL A 35 12.46 8.21 -1.39
N VAL A 36 11.72 7.25 -1.89
CA VAL A 36 12.04 6.47 -3.08
C VAL A 36 11.02 6.79 -4.17
N ASP A 37 11.49 6.94 -5.40
CA ASP A 37 10.62 7.19 -6.55
C ASP A 37 9.56 6.08 -6.66
N SER A 38 8.30 6.46 -6.77
CA SER A 38 7.21 5.49 -6.87
C SER A 38 7.18 4.75 -8.22
N GLY A 39 7.84 5.29 -9.24
CA GLY A 39 7.75 4.85 -10.63
C GLY A 39 6.49 5.32 -11.35
N TYR A 40 5.64 6.12 -10.68
CA TYR A 40 4.42 6.70 -11.25
C TYR A 40 4.44 8.22 -11.07
N ALA A 41 4.46 8.95 -12.20
CA ALA A 41 4.54 10.42 -12.18
C ALA A 41 3.40 11.06 -11.37
N ASP A 42 2.17 10.57 -11.53
CA ASP A 42 0.99 11.11 -10.86
C ASP A 42 1.02 10.86 -9.34
N ILE A 43 1.56 9.72 -8.90
CA ILE A 43 1.79 9.44 -7.49
C ILE A 43 2.83 10.39 -6.94
N ASN A 44 3.98 10.52 -7.62
CA ASN A 44 5.06 11.40 -7.19
C ASN A 44 4.60 12.86 -7.09
N ALA A 45 3.83 13.33 -8.07
CA ALA A 45 3.26 14.69 -8.05
C ALA A 45 2.28 14.93 -6.89
N SER A 46 1.61 13.87 -6.42
CA SER A 46 0.64 13.93 -5.33
C SER A 46 1.27 13.74 -3.94
N LEU A 47 2.49 13.20 -3.88
CA LEU A 47 3.24 13.00 -2.65
C LEU A 47 4.09 14.23 -2.30
N LEU A 48 4.09 14.62 -1.03
CA LEU A 48 4.71 15.84 -0.53
C LEU A 48 6.19 15.99 -0.92
N ASN A 49 6.93 14.87 -0.90
CA ASN A 49 8.36 14.83 -1.21
C ASN A 49 8.66 14.11 -2.54
N GLY A 50 7.67 13.89 -3.38
CA GLY A 50 7.86 13.34 -4.73
C GLY A 50 8.14 11.84 -4.81
N GLY A 51 7.82 11.07 -3.75
CA GLY A 51 8.03 9.62 -3.73
C GLY A 51 7.49 8.96 -2.46
N TRP A 52 7.60 7.64 -2.38
CA TRP A 52 7.22 6.88 -1.19
C TRP A 52 8.16 7.19 -0.03
N PRO A 53 7.65 7.58 1.16
CA PRO A 53 8.49 7.82 2.31
C PRO A 53 9.12 6.51 2.82
N THR A 54 10.44 6.47 2.90
CA THR A 54 11.19 5.45 3.63
C THR A 54 11.39 5.88 5.09
N ARG A 55 11.90 5.00 5.93
CA ARG A 55 12.05 5.26 7.38
C ARG A 55 10.76 5.72 8.05
N SER A 56 9.65 5.27 7.51
CA SER A 56 8.32 5.69 7.93
C SER A 56 7.32 4.58 7.66
N LEU A 57 6.15 4.67 8.30
CA LEU A 57 5.08 3.73 8.11
C LEU A 57 4.10 4.27 7.05
N ILE A 58 3.88 3.47 6.01
CA ILE A 58 2.81 3.66 5.03
C ILE A 58 1.67 2.70 5.38
N GLU A 59 0.45 3.19 5.48
CA GLU A 59 -0.74 2.34 5.56
C GLU A 59 -1.50 2.35 4.24
N VAL A 60 -1.82 1.15 3.75
CA VAL A 60 -2.70 0.93 2.60
C VAL A 60 -4.00 0.32 3.10
N CYS A 61 -5.09 1.07 3.03
CA CYS A 61 -6.42 0.61 3.42
C CYS A 61 -7.18 0.12 2.18
N GLN A 62 -7.64 -1.13 2.22
CA GLN A 62 -8.20 -1.77 1.04
C GLN A 62 -9.45 -2.58 1.35
N LYS A 63 -10.30 -2.75 0.35
CA LYS A 63 -11.50 -3.56 0.41
C LYS A 63 -11.15 -5.01 0.10
N GLY A 64 -11.18 -5.86 1.13
CA GLY A 64 -10.82 -7.27 1.00
C GLY A 64 -9.30 -7.52 1.10
N LEU A 65 -8.92 -8.79 0.99
CA LEU A 65 -7.52 -9.24 1.03
C LEU A 65 -7.09 -9.52 -0.41
N GLN A 66 -6.61 -8.51 -1.10
CA GLN A 66 -6.15 -8.64 -2.48
C GLN A 66 -4.62 -8.46 -2.50
N GLN A 67 -3.91 -9.29 -3.28
CA GLN A 67 -2.44 -9.18 -3.41
C GLN A 67 -2.01 -8.22 -4.53
N GLN A 68 -2.97 -7.65 -5.22
CA GLN A 68 -2.73 -6.78 -6.37
C GLN A 68 -2.16 -5.43 -5.97
N GLU A 69 -2.15 -5.10 -4.67
CA GLU A 69 -1.54 -3.90 -4.13
C GLU A 69 -0.02 -3.85 -4.34
N LEU A 70 0.62 -5.01 -4.51
CA LEU A 70 2.04 -5.06 -4.86
C LEU A 70 2.32 -4.35 -6.20
N ILE A 71 1.32 -4.21 -7.09
CA ILE A 71 1.41 -3.42 -8.32
C ILE A 71 1.83 -1.98 -8.00
N LEU A 72 1.25 -1.40 -6.95
CA LEU A 72 1.53 -0.03 -6.54
C LEU A 72 3.01 0.19 -6.22
N PHE A 73 3.68 -0.85 -5.75
CA PHE A 73 5.09 -0.80 -5.33
C PHE A 73 6.03 -1.54 -6.29
N ALA A 74 5.51 -2.21 -7.32
CA ALA A 74 6.31 -3.01 -8.24
C ALA A 74 7.49 -2.26 -8.88
N PRO A 75 7.38 -0.98 -9.30
CA PRO A 75 8.53 -0.25 -9.84
C PRO A 75 9.68 -0.13 -8.85
N VAL A 76 9.38 0.11 -7.57
CA VAL A 76 10.39 0.22 -6.51
C VAL A 76 11.08 -1.13 -6.28
N LEU A 77 10.29 -2.21 -6.21
CA LEU A 77 10.80 -3.55 -5.95
C LEU A 77 11.71 -4.09 -7.05
N LYS A 78 11.51 -3.60 -8.27
CA LYS A 78 12.30 -4.00 -9.45
C LYS A 78 13.74 -3.50 -9.40
N THR A 79 13.98 -2.32 -8.85
CA THR A 79 15.26 -1.61 -8.96
C THR A 79 16.21 -1.87 -7.79
N GLY A 80 15.70 -2.40 -6.70
CA GLY A 80 16.48 -2.61 -5.47
C GLY A 80 17.32 -3.90 -5.48
N THR A 81 18.12 -4.08 -4.43
CA THR A 81 19.02 -5.23 -4.26
C THR A 81 18.84 -5.97 -2.93
N GLY A 82 18.15 -5.37 -1.96
CA GLY A 82 17.88 -5.96 -0.66
C GLY A 82 16.69 -6.93 -0.68
N TYR A 83 16.43 -7.57 0.45
CA TYR A 83 15.32 -8.52 0.57
C TYR A 83 13.96 -7.83 0.59
N ILE A 84 12.99 -8.47 -0.06
CA ILE A 84 11.58 -8.10 -0.04
C ILE A 84 10.87 -9.07 0.88
N VAL A 85 10.35 -8.57 2.00
CA VAL A 85 9.71 -9.41 3.00
C VAL A 85 8.19 -9.24 2.96
N LEU A 86 7.48 -10.34 2.82
CA LEU A 86 6.02 -10.40 2.91
C LEU A 86 5.64 -11.04 4.26
N LEU A 87 5.12 -10.25 5.18
CA LEU A 87 4.69 -10.71 6.50
C LEU A 87 3.17 -10.93 6.52
N ASN A 88 2.77 -12.18 6.70
CA ASN A 88 1.38 -12.63 6.65
C ASN A 88 0.61 -12.23 5.39
N PRO A 89 1.14 -12.47 4.18
CA PRO A 89 0.37 -12.23 2.97
C PRO A 89 -0.93 -13.05 2.99
N PRO A 90 -2.04 -12.53 2.41
CA PRO A 90 -3.35 -13.19 2.47
C PRO A 90 -3.42 -14.50 1.69
N SER A 91 -2.54 -14.67 0.73
CA SER A 91 -2.38 -15.89 -0.06
C SER A 91 -0.93 -16.02 -0.53
N ILE A 92 -0.59 -17.17 -1.10
CA ILE A 92 0.74 -17.39 -1.71
C ILE A 92 0.90 -16.44 -2.89
N PRO A 93 2.01 -15.68 -2.96
CA PRO A 93 2.27 -14.77 -4.08
C PRO A 93 2.31 -15.52 -5.42
N PHE A 94 1.68 -14.94 -6.44
CA PHE A 94 1.72 -15.50 -7.78
C PHE A 94 3.05 -15.17 -8.47
N CYS A 95 3.99 -16.10 -8.41
CA CYS A 95 5.37 -15.93 -8.86
C CYS A 95 5.49 -15.42 -10.30
N GLN A 96 4.65 -15.93 -11.23
CA GLN A 96 4.66 -15.49 -12.63
C GLN A 96 4.40 -13.98 -12.77
N ALA A 97 3.44 -13.44 -12.02
CA ALA A 97 3.15 -12.01 -12.05
C ALA A 97 4.33 -11.18 -11.52
N LEU A 98 4.99 -11.65 -10.45
CA LEU A 98 6.16 -10.99 -9.89
C LEU A 98 7.34 -10.99 -10.89
N ILE A 99 7.62 -12.11 -11.52
CA ILE A 99 8.64 -12.21 -12.59
C ILE A 99 8.32 -11.27 -13.75
N GLN A 100 7.06 -11.22 -14.20
CA GLN A 100 6.63 -10.31 -15.26
C GLN A 100 6.75 -8.83 -14.86
N ALA A 101 6.58 -8.53 -13.59
CA ALA A 101 6.84 -7.19 -13.03
C ALA A 101 8.35 -6.87 -12.94
N GLY A 102 9.22 -7.85 -13.21
CA GLY A 102 10.67 -7.71 -13.12
C GLY A 102 11.22 -7.82 -11.70
N ILE A 103 10.47 -8.44 -10.79
CA ILE A 103 10.88 -8.66 -9.41
C ILE A 103 11.67 -9.97 -9.33
N ASP A 104 12.86 -9.91 -8.75
CA ASP A 104 13.69 -11.07 -8.49
C ASP A 104 13.16 -11.87 -7.31
N LEU A 105 12.77 -13.13 -7.57
CA LEU A 105 12.20 -14.02 -6.54
C LEU A 105 13.24 -14.51 -5.52
N GLU A 106 14.53 -14.49 -5.83
CA GLU A 106 15.57 -14.86 -4.87
C GLU A 106 15.66 -13.86 -3.70
N ARG A 107 15.15 -12.65 -3.91
CA ARG A 107 15.05 -11.60 -2.88
C ARG A 107 13.77 -11.70 -2.05
N LEU A 108 12.81 -12.56 -2.46
CA LEU A 108 11.49 -12.60 -1.85
C LEU A 108 11.46 -13.59 -0.67
N ILE A 109 11.12 -13.08 0.50
CA ILE A 109 10.94 -13.87 1.72
C ILE A 109 9.49 -13.77 2.18
N VAL A 110 8.86 -14.92 2.41
CA VAL A 110 7.48 -14.98 2.91
C VAL A 110 7.49 -15.51 4.33
N ILE A 111 6.92 -14.77 5.26
CA ILE A 111 6.86 -15.10 6.67
C ILE A 111 5.40 -15.18 7.11
N HIS A 112 5.02 -16.28 7.76
CA HIS A 112 3.72 -16.43 8.38
C HIS A 112 3.85 -16.60 9.89
N VAL A 113 3.17 -15.75 10.64
CA VAL A 113 3.07 -15.84 12.09
C VAL A 113 1.60 -15.89 12.52
N LYS A 114 1.32 -16.59 13.62
CA LYS A 114 -0.07 -16.85 14.03
C LYS A 114 -0.60 -15.83 15.03
N SER A 115 0.24 -15.40 15.98
CA SER A 115 -0.21 -14.50 17.01
C SER A 115 0.00 -13.04 16.63
N LYS A 116 -0.82 -12.16 17.19
CA LYS A 116 -0.64 -10.70 17.07
C LYS A 116 0.69 -10.23 17.66
N ALA A 117 1.12 -10.84 18.77
CA ALA A 117 2.36 -10.49 19.43
C ALA A 117 3.57 -10.82 18.54
N ASP A 118 3.58 -12.02 17.92
CA ASP A 118 4.63 -12.43 16.99
C ASP A 118 4.63 -11.56 15.74
N PHE A 119 3.45 -11.17 15.23
CA PHE A 119 3.36 -10.25 14.10
C PHE A 119 4.03 -8.90 14.40
N LEU A 120 3.69 -8.30 15.55
CA LEU A 120 4.26 -7.01 15.94
C LEU A 120 5.76 -7.11 16.21
N ALA A 121 6.22 -8.19 16.86
CA ALA A 121 7.64 -8.44 17.08
C ALA A 121 8.40 -8.61 15.76
N SER A 122 7.87 -9.47 14.86
CA SER A 122 8.47 -9.68 13.53
C SER A 122 8.51 -8.39 12.71
N PHE A 123 7.43 -7.60 12.71
CA PHE A 123 7.41 -6.33 12.01
C PHE A 123 8.50 -5.39 12.52
N VAL A 124 8.65 -5.26 13.83
CA VAL A 124 9.65 -4.38 14.46
C VAL A 124 11.07 -4.80 14.10
N GLU A 125 11.39 -6.08 14.21
CA GLU A 125 12.71 -6.60 13.89
C GLU A 125 13.05 -6.48 12.39
N LEU A 126 12.11 -6.83 11.52
CA LEU A 126 12.29 -6.73 10.07
C LEU A 126 12.46 -5.29 9.62
N ALA A 127 11.69 -4.34 10.21
CA ALA A 127 11.79 -2.92 9.87
C ALA A 127 13.15 -2.32 10.23
N ARG A 128 13.86 -2.89 11.23
CA ARG A 128 15.20 -2.47 11.66
C ARG A 128 16.33 -3.13 10.88
N THR A 129 16.03 -4.24 10.21
CA THR A 129 17.04 -5.06 9.53
C THR A 129 17.59 -4.35 8.29
N GLU A 130 18.89 -4.10 8.24
CA GLU A 130 19.55 -3.37 7.14
C GLU A 130 19.40 -4.06 5.77
N SER A 131 19.40 -5.40 5.75
CA SER A 131 19.22 -6.17 4.52
C SER A 131 17.78 -6.19 4.02
N CYS A 132 16.80 -5.74 4.82
CA CYS A 132 15.42 -5.58 4.40
C CYS A 132 15.24 -4.28 3.64
N GLU A 133 14.95 -4.36 2.35
CA GLU A 133 14.69 -3.20 1.50
C GLU A 133 13.22 -2.80 1.52
N ALA A 134 12.34 -3.80 1.53
CA ALA A 134 10.90 -3.57 1.58
C ALA A 134 10.21 -4.58 2.49
N LEU A 135 9.39 -4.08 3.39
CA LEU A 135 8.55 -4.86 4.28
C LEU A 135 7.08 -4.60 3.96
N PHE A 136 6.40 -5.61 3.44
CA PHE A 136 4.97 -5.61 3.22
C PHE A 136 4.31 -6.51 4.25
N ALA A 137 3.43 -5.94 5.07
CA ALA A 137 2.80 -6.66 6.17
C ALA A 137 1.28 -6.54 6.08
N TRP A 138 0.55 -7.64 6.26
CA TRP A 138 -0.91 -7.65 6.19
C TRP A 138 -1.52 -7.87 7.56
N GLN A 139 -2.30 -6.88 8.00
CA GLN A 139 -3.15 -7.02 9.16
C GLN A 139 -4.26 -8.02 8.84
N GLN A 140 -4.24 -9.19 9.50
CA GLN A 140 -5.27 -10.19 9.32
C GLN A 140 -6.46 -9.95 10.28
N HIS A 141 -6.63 -10.79 11.30
CA HIS A 141 -7.83 -10.82 12.14
C HIS A 141 -7.83 -9.85 13.33
N HIS A 142 -6.67 -9.33 13.72
CA HIS A 142 -6.55 -8.52 14.93
C HIS A 142 -6.43 -7.03 14.61
N ALA A 143 -7.33 -6.23 15.16
CA ALA A 143 -7.17 -4.79 15.09
C ALA A 143 -5.94 -4.31 15.89
N PHE A 144 -5.21 -3.33 15.35
CA PHE A 144 -4.08 -2.71 16.03
C PHE A 144 -4.53 -1.45 16.76
N SER A 145 -4.08 -1.30 17.99
CA SER A 145 -4.21 -0.05 18.74
C SER A 145 -3.26 1.02 18.22
N TYR A 146 -3.54 2.27 18.53
CA TYR A 146 -2.64 3.39 18.19
C TYR A 146 -1.22 3.19 18.75
N THR A 147 -1.10 2.65 19.98
CA THR A 147 0.19 2.40 20.62
C THR A 147 1.00 1.32 19.88
N GLU A 148 0.34 0.27 19.40
CA GLU A 148 0.99 -0.79 18.61
C GLU A 148 1.47 -0.26 17.27
N LEU A 149 0.63 0.52 16.57
CA LEU A 149 1.02 1.19 15.31
C LEU A 149 2.16 2.19 15.53
N ARG A 150 2.19 2.87 16.69
CA ARG A 150 3.30 3.77 17.03
C ARG A 150 4.60 3.01 17.25
N LYS A 151 4.57 1.81 17.83
CA LYS A 151 5.77 0.94 17.93
C LYS A 151 6.29 0.55 16.55
N CYS A 152 5.40 0.16 15.63
CA CYS A 152 5.77 -0.11 14.25
C CYS A 152 6.42 1.12 13.59
N LEU A 153 5.79 2.30 13.70
CA LEU A 153 6.35 3.55 13.14
C LEU A 153 7.73 3.88 13.71
N LEU A 154 7.96 3.70 15.01
CA LEU A 154 9.28 3.97 15.61
C LEU A 154 10.33 3.01 15.06
N ALA A 155 10.01 1.74 14.90
CA ALA A 155 10.93 0.76 14.33
C ALA A 155 11.32 1.11 12.88
N THR A 156 10.37 1.61 12.07
CA THR A 156 10.68 2.02 10.69
C THR A 156 11.66 3.19 10.61
N SER A 157 11.73 4.04 11.62
CA SER A 157 12.67 5.16 11.65
C SER A 157 14.13 4.73 11.93
N GLU A 158 14.32 3.56 12.51
CA GLU A 158 15.64 3.01 12.85
C GLU A 158 16.27 2.25 11.65
N GLY A 159 15.45 1.74 10.71
CA GLY A 159 15.91 1.06 9.51
C GLY A 159 15.87 1.95 8.27
N ALA A 160 16.05 1.35 7.09
CA ALA A 160 15.99 2.02 5.79
C ALA A 160 14.88 1.49 4.88
N ALA A 161 14.18 0.44 5.30
CA ALA A 161 13.19 -0.26 4.50
C ALA A 161 11.97 0.62 4.13
N LEU A 162 11.40 0.35 2.95
CA LEU A 162 10.05 0.78 2.60
C LEU A 162 9.05 -0.09 3.37
N CYS A 163 8.45 0.46 4.43
CA CYS A 163 7.55 -0.29 5.29
C CYS A 163 6.08 0.02 5.01
N VAL A 164 5.35 -0.98 4.55
CA VAL A 164 3.94 -0.89 4.16
C VAL A 164 3.09 -1.84 4.98
N LEU A 165 2.05 -1.31 5.62
CA LEU A 165 1.07 -2.09 6.38
C LEU A 165 -0.28 -2.05 5.65
N PHE A 166 -0.71 -3.19 5.12
CA PHE A 166 -2.02 -3.36 4.52
C PHE A 166 -3.06 -3.62 5.60
N ARG A 167 -4.14 -2.84 5.56
CA ARG A 167 -5.20 -2.86 6.55
C ARG A 167 -6.57 -2.94 5.88
N PRO A 168 -7.60 -3.47 6.57
CA PRO A 168 -8.95 -3.46 6.03
C PRO A 168 -9.45 -2.02 5.83
N GLU A 169 -10.38 -1.83 4.90
CA GLU A 169 -10.98 -0.53 4.57
C GLU A 169 -11.52 0.20 5.82
N SER A 170 -12.11 -0.53 6.76
CA SER A 170 -12.62 0.02 8.02
C SER A 170 -11.55 0.73 8.86
N ALA A 171 -10.27 0.42 8.64
CA ALA A 171 -9.18 1.11 9.32
C ALA A 171 -9.02 2.58 8.91
N GLN A 172 -9.61 3.02 7.80
CA GLN A 172 -9.59 4.43 7.38
C GLN A 172 -10.17 5.35 8.47
N GLN A 173 -11.19 4.90 9.17
CA GLN A 173 -11.86 5.64 10.25
C GLN A 173 -11.09 5.60 11.57
N GLN A 174 -10.04 4.80 11.68
CA GLN A 174 -9.27 4.67 12.91
C GLN A 174 -8.11 5.66 12.94
N SER A 175 -7.81 6.17 14.14
CA SER A 175 -6.62 6.99 14.35
C SER A 175 -5.36 6.17 14.10
N SER A 176 -4.39 6.74 13.39
CA SER A 176 -3.11 6.11 13.09
C SER A 176 -1.96 7.11 13.11
N PRO A 177 -0.78 6.71 13.61
CA PRO A 177 0.43 7.51 13.59
C PRO A 177 1.16 7.48 12.25
N ALA A 178 0.73 6.64 11.29
CA ALA A 178 1.38 6.50 9.99
C ALA A 178 1.55 7.85 9.29
N ALA A 179 2.70 8.04 8.65
CA ALA A 179 3.03 9.30 7.97
C ALA A 179 2.27 9.45 6.64
N LEU A 180 2.00 8.34 5.97
CA LEU A 180 1.23 8.30 4.74
C LEU A 180 0.14 7.24 4.86
N ARG A 181 -1.10 7.60 4.48
CA ARG A 181 -2.21 6.65 4.42
C ARG A 181 -2.91 6.80 3.08
N VAL A 182 -3.03 5.69 2.39
CA VAL A 182 -3.70 5.61 1.09
C VAL A 182 -4.81 4.57 1.14
N SER A 183 -5.84 4.75 0.32
CA SER A 183 -6.79 3.70 0.03
C SER A 183 -6.66 3.27 -1.43
N THR A 184 -6.87 1.99 -1.67
CA THR A 184 -6.79 1.40 -3.01
C THR A 184 -8.09 0.71 -3.35
N GLU A 185 -8.51 0.85 -4.61
CA GLU A 185 -9.65 0.17 -5.18
C GLU A 185 -9.28 -0.36 -6.57
N ILE A 186 -9.42 -1.65 -6.77
CA ILE A 186 -9.18 -2.28 -8.08
C ILE A 186 -10.40 -2.15 -8.96
N LYS A 187 -10.15 -1.74 -10.21
CA LYS A 187 -11.09 -1.74 -11.32
C LYS A 187 -10.61 -2.74 -12.41
N PRO A 188 -11.44 -3.10 -13.37
CA PRO A 188 -11.05 -4.06 -14.41
C PRO A 188 -9.77 -3.73 -15.18
N SER A 189 -9.49 -2.44 -15.39
CA SER A 189 -8.33 -1.94 -16.15
C SER A 189 -7.36 -1.13 -15.32
N ASP A 190 -7.76 -0.70 -14.12
CA ASP A 190 -7.09 0.35 -13.39
C ASP A 190 -7.03 0.06 -11.89
N LEU A 191 -6.02 0.60 -11.22
CA LEU A 191 -5.92 0.72 -9.77
C LEU A 191 -6.19 2.17 -9.39
N LEU A 192 -7.25 2.42 -8.62
CA LEU A 192 -7.53 3.73 -8.05
C LEU A 192 -6.79 3.87 -6.73
N VAL A 193 -6.04 4.95 -6.57
CA VAL A 193 -5.30 5.27 -5.35
C VAL A 193 -5.78 6.61 -4.82
N ARG A 194 -6.16 6.67 -3.54
CA ARG A 194 -6.50 7.91 -2.85
C ARG A 194 -5.56 8.12 -1.67
N ILE A 195 -4.91 9.26 -1.64
CA ILE A 195 -4.09 9.66 -0.51
C ILE A 195 -5.00 10.43 0.46
N PHE A 196 -5.36 9.84 1.60
CA PHE A 196 -6.27 10.48 2.54
C PHE A 196 -5.58 11.00 3.82
N LYS A 197 -4.27 10.75 3.97
CA LYS A 197 -3.42 11.36 5.01
C LYS A 197 -1.98 11.44 4.55
N GLN A 198 -1.38 12.61 4.67
CA GLN A 198 0.06 12.84 4.61
C GLN A 198 0.51 13.68 5.80
N LYS A 199 1.56 13.25 6.49
CA LYS A 199 2.17 14.05 7.56
C LYS A 199 2.76 15.33 6.97
N GLY A 200 2.43 16.48 7.57
CA GLY A 200 2.86 17.79 7.07
C GLY A 200 1.81 18.52 6.22
N ILE A 201 0.66 17.89 5.93
CA ILE A 201 -0.49 18.54 5.30
C ILE A 201 -1.63 18.62 6.30
N LEU A 202 -2.02 19.84 6.68
CA LEU A 202 -3.07 20.09 7.70
C LEU A 202 -4.49 19.89 7.15
N GLN A 203 -4.73 20.31 5.92
CA GLN A 203 -6.01 20.12 5.26
C GLN A 203 -5.81 19.27 4.01
N GLN A 204 -6.21 18.02 4.12
CA GLN A 204 -6.37 17.22 2.94
C GLN A 204 -7.71 17.61 2.30
N ARG A 205 -7.65 18.39 1.21
CA ARG A 205 -8.79 18.48 0.28
C ARG A 205 -9.18 17.06 -0.09
N GLU A 206 -10.46 16.82 -0.34
CA GLU A 206 -10.91 15.54 -0.89
C GLU A 206 -9.98 15.17 -2.04
N ALA A 207 -9.10 14.19 -1.77
CA ALA A 207 -8.06 13.86 -2.72
C ALA A 207 -8.72 13.22 -3.94
N THR A 208 -8.57 13.85 -5.09
CA THR A 208 -8.98 13.25 -6.36
C THR A 208 -8.26 11.90 -6.51
N PRO A 209 -8.98 10.81 -6.81
CA PRO A 209 -8.35 9.52 -6.99
C PRO A 209 -7.33 9.57 -8.13
N ILE A 210 -6.16 9.01 -7.90
CA ILE A 210 -5.14 8.79 -8.92
C ILE A 210 -5.47 7.47 -9.59
N THR A 211 -5.58 7.46 -10.91
CA THR A 211 -5.86 6.27 -11.69
C THR A 211 -4.56 5.72 -12.28
N LEU A 212 -4.18 4.53 -11.88
CA LEU A 212 -3.01 3.84 -12.42
C LEU A 212 -3.47 2.70 -13.35
N PRO A 213 -3.06 2.71 -14.62
CA PRO A 213 -3.41 1.63 -15.53
C PRO A 213 -2.72 0.33 -15.08
N LEU A 214 -3.49 -0.77 -15.02
CA LEU A 214 -2.92 -2.07 -14.73
C LEU A 214 -2.09 -2.56 -15.91
N PRO A 215 -0.93 -3.17 -15.69
CA PRO A 215 -0.14 -3.79 -16.73
C PRO A 215 -0.99 -4.78 -17.53
N LYS A 216 -0.94 -4.74 -18.87
CA LYS A 216 -1.74 -5.61 -19.72
C LYS A 216 -1.57 -7.09 -19.38
N ALA A 217 -0.36 -7.50 -19.01
CA ALA A 217 -0.06 -8.85 -18.57
C ALA A 217 -0.82 -9.29 -17.31
N TRP A 218 -1.26 -8.34 -16.48
CA TRP A 218 -1.95 -8.60 -15.22
C TRP A 218 -3.47 -8.57 -15.35
N GLN A 219 -4.01 -7.95 -16.38
CA GLN A 219 -5.46 -7.89 -16.63
C GLN A 219 -6.10 -9.28 -16.73
N GLY A 220 -5.37 -10.26 -17.25
CA GLY A 220 -5.82 -11.65 -17.32
C GLY A 220 -5.90 -12.39 -15.99
N PHE A 221 -5.34 -11.83 -14.92
CA PHE A 221 -5.32 -12.43 -13.57
C PHE A 221 -6.30 -11.76 -12.60
N LEU A 222 -7.09 -10.80 -13.07
CA LEU A 222 -8.11 -10.18 -12.24
C LEU A 222 -9.18 -11.20 -11.84
N PRO A 223 -9.72 -11.14 -10.61
CA PRO A 223 -10.85 -11.94 -10.21
C PRO A 223 -12.01 -11.75 -11.21
N TYR A 224 -12.64 -12.84 -11.60
CA TYR A 224 -13.69 -12.86 -12.65
C TYR A 224 -14.83 -11.85 -12.38
N HIS A 225 -15.17 -11.60 -11.12
CA HIS A 225 -16.21 -10.66 -10.72
C HIS A 225 -15.84 -9.18 -10.93
N LEU A 226 -14.56 -8.87 -11.18
CA LEU A 226 -14.09 -7.53 -11.52
C LEU A 226 -14.04 -7.30 -13.05
N LEU A 227 -14.21 -8.36 -13.84
CA LEU A 227 -14.33 -8.23 -15.29
C LEU A 227 -15.72 -7.68 -15.60
N ASP A 228 -15.74 -6.56 -16.33
CA ASP A 228 -17.00 -5.94 -16.76
C ASP A 228 -17.78 -6.91 -17.65
N GLN A 229 -19.01 -7.25 -17.26
CA GLN A 229 -19.84 -8.20 -18.04
C GLN A 229 -20.11 -7.71 -19.48
N THR A 230 -19.98 -6.41 -19.70
CA THR A 230 -20.07 -5.81 -21.05
C THR A 230 -18.96 -6.25 -21.98
N THR A 231 -17.75 -6.49 -21.46
CA THR A 231 -16.60 -6.95 -22.26
C THR A 231 -16.76 -8.41 -22.68
N LEU A 232 -17.47 -9.23 -21.90
CA LEU A 232 -17.75 -10.62 -22.22
C LEU A 232 -18.88 -10.78 -23.24
N ALA A 233 -19.83 -9.85 -23.29
CA ALA A 233 -20.93 -9.86 -24.27
C ALA A 233 -20.49 -9.45 -25.69
N GLY A 234 -19.37 -8.71 -25.81
CA GLY A 234 -18.83 -8.25 -27.10
C GLY A 234 -18.08 -9.31 -27.89
N SER A 235 -17.62 -10.41 -27.28
CA SER A 235 -16.86 -11.47 -27.94
C SER A 235 -17.71 -12.68 -28.42
N SER A 236 -19.04 -12.63 -28.26
CA SER A 236 -19.93 -13.73 -28.60
C SER A 236 -20.59 -13.60 -29.98
N ARG A 237 -19.95 -12.92 -30.94
CA ARG A 237 -20.36 -13.00 -32.35
C ARG A 237 -19.33 -13.84 -33.13
N THR A 238 -19.81 -15.03 -33.55
CA THR A 238 -19.24 -16.03 -34.48
C THR A 238 -18.39 -17.11 -33.81
N SER A 239 -19.07 -18.14 -33.28
CA SER A 239 -18.84 -19.54 -33.66
C SER A 239 -19.93 -20.43 -33.09
N THR A 240 -20.80 -20.91 -34.00
CA THR A 240 -21.71 -22.01 -33.75
C THR A 240 -20.86 -23.27 -33.53
N THR A 241 -20.56 -23.60 -32.30
CA THR A 241 -19.97 -24.89 -31.94
C THR A 241 -20.86 -25.54 -30.88
N THR A 242 -21.44 -26.64 -31.28
CA THR A 242 -22.31 -27.52 -30.50
C THR A 242 -21.69 -27.85 -29.14
N ARG A 243 -22.33 -27.40 -28.07
CA ARG A 243 -21.92 -27.76 -26.69
C ARG A 243 -22.17 -29.26 -26.49
N LYS A 244 -21.10 -30.04 -26.42
CA LYS A 244 -21.15 -31.37 -25.79
C LYS A 244 -21.11 -31.18 -24.29
N SER A 245 -22.22 -31.56 -23.63
CA SER A 245 -22.32 -31.57 -22.17
C SER A 245 -21.32 -32.57 -21.60
N ALA A 246 -20.47 -32.12 -20.69
CA ALA A 246 -19.62 -33.02 -19.91
C ALA A 246 -20.50 -33.74 -18.85
N THR A 247 -20.58 -35.06 -18.93
CA THR A 247 -21.24 -35.90 -17.96
C THR A 247 -20.27 -36.16 -16.82
N ILE A 248 -20.63 -35.70 -15.60
CA ILE A 248 -19.85 -36.00 -14.39
C ILE A 248 -20.24 -37.41 -13.94
N ILE A 249 -19.30 -38.37 -14.08
CA ILE A 249 -19.47 -39.73 -13.55
C ILE A 249 -18.95 -39.74 -12.11
N SER A 250 -19.88 -39.86 -11.14
CA SER A 250 -19.56 -40.06 -9.74
C SER A 250 -19.17 -41.54 -9.51
N MET A 251 -17.89 -41.80 -9.21
CA MET A 251 -17.45 -43.12 -8.75
C MET A 251 -17.86 -43.35 -7.29
N LYS A 252 -18.87 -44.23 -7.06
CA LYS A 252 -19.16 -44.78 -5.75
C LYS A 252 -18.05 -45.78 -5.37
N HIS A 253 -17.38 -45.55 -4.25
CA HIS A 253 -16.46 -46.53 -3.64
C HIS A 253 -17.31 -47.72 -3.16
N GLY A 254 -17.07 -48.87 -3.77
CA GLY A 254 -17.66 -50.15 -3.34
C GLY A 254 -17.04 -50.58 -1.99
N ALA A 255 -17.89 -50.82 -1.03
CA ALA A 255 -17.54 -51.42 0.25
C ALA A 255 -17.00 -52.85 0.02
N ARG A 256 -15.78 -53.16 0.44
CA ARG A 256 -15.26 -54.53 0.53
C ARG A 256 -15.87 -55.18 1.75
N GLY A 257 -16.72 -56.20 1.49
CA GLY A 257 -17.25 -57.09 2.51
C GLY A 257 -16.15 -57.94 3.15
N LYS A 258 -16.33 -58.16 4.44
CA LYS A 258 -15.54 -59.06 5.26
C LYS A 258 -15.77 -60.53 4.81
N ARG A 259 -14.71 -61.26 4.71
CA ARG A 259 -14.57 -62.67 5.16
C ARG A 259 -13.19 -62.87 5.79
#